data_5f2aeb82fc9d9ae2ed094336c1f98798
#
_entry.id   5f2aeb82fc9d9ae2ed094336c1f98798
#
_cell.length_a   1.000
_cell.length_b   1.000
_cell.length_c   1.000
_cell.angle_alpha   90.00
_cell.angle_beta   90.00
_cell.angle_gamma   90.00
#
_symmetry.space_group_name_H-M   'P 1'
#
loop_
_entity.id
_entity.type
_entity.pdbx_description
1 polymer ?
#
loop_
_entity_poly.entity_id
_entity_poly.type
_entity_poly.pdbx_seq_one_letter_code
_entity_poly.pdbx_strand_id
1 'polypeptide(L)'
;MKHHRCTTLSLVAALVILASHPVKAEVLDKTKKIGGTTVHYKVVLPKNYDAGKAYPGVLGFGGGPQTMNVVDNVIARNFRDEAEKRGYIVVVPAAPNDQLFFEGGERIFPEFLKQLLADYKIQDNKFHIAGPSNGGIAAFHVASLNPQYFLSITAFPGYLWEETPAHIQAISKMCINMFVGELDPMGWQDLMQKQVSEFRAKGMTAHYTVEKGQPHRLETLAGPNAGRLFDLFEQAQHGCGK
;
A
#
# COMPACT_ATOMS: atom_id res chain seq x y z
N MET A 1 -69.62 -14.22 49.15
CA MET A 1 -68.16 -14.01 49.21
C MET A 1 -67.56 -14.45 47.85
N LYS A 2 -67.13 -13.51 47.01
CA LYS A 2 -66.54 -13.80 45.69
C LYS A 2 -65.09 -13.45 45.80
N HIS A 3 -64.25 -14.47 45.67
CA HIS A 3 -62.76 -14.31 45.63
C HIS A 3 -62.31 -13.95 44.21
N HIS A 4 -61.78 -12.73 43.99
CA HIS A 4 -61.09 -12.33 42.78
C HIS A 4 -59.60 -12.79 42.89
N ARG A 5 -59.20 -13.71 42.03
CA ARG A 5 -57.79 -14.05 41.83
C ARG A 5 -57.19 -13.03 40.85
N CYS A 6 -56.21 -12.27 41.33
CA CYS A 6 -55.42 -11.38 40.53
C CYS A 6 -54.24 -12.21 39.96
N THR A 7 -54.21 -12.42 38.62
CA THR A 7 -53.10 -13.08 37.91
C THR A 7 -52.13 -12.01 37.45
N THR A 8 -50.95 -11.95 38.07
CA THR A 8 -49.84 -11.12 37.66
C THR A 8 -49.12 -11.75 36.47
N LEU A 9 -49.19 -11.08 35.33
CA LEU A 9 -48.49 -11.48 34.12
C LEU A 9 -47.03 -10.93 34.18
N SER A 10 -46.03 -11.81 34.39
CA SER A 10 -44.62 -11.43 34.36
C SER A 10 -44.11 -11.37 32.92
N LEU A 11 -43.84 -10.17 32.43
CA LEU A 11 -43.20 -9.95 31.11
C LEU A 11 -41.70 -10.21 31.24
N VAL A 12 -41.22 -11.33 30.69
CA VAL A 12 -39.79 -11.60 30.55
C VAL A 12 -39.29 -10.92 29.28
N ALA A 13 -38.62 -9.79 29.43
CA ALA A 13 -37.96 -9.12 28.33
C ALA A 13 -36.67 -9.93 27.96
N ALA A 14 -36.69 -10.63 26.84
CA ALA A 14 -35.50 -11.29 26.28
C ALA A 14 -34.57 -10.22 25.68
N LEU A 15 -33.44 -10.00 26.34
CA LEU A 15 -32.36 -9.14 25.83
C LEU A 15 -31.64 -9.89 24.71
N VAL A 16 -31.92 -9.55 23.44
CA VAL A 16 -31.15 -10.08 22.29
C VAL A 16 -29.84 -9.34 22.23
N ILE A 17 -28.78 -9.96 22.71
CA ILE A 17 -27.41 -9.49 22.53
C ILE A 17 -27.03 -9.82 21.08
N LEU A 18 -27.10 -8.82 20.19
CA LEU A 18 -26.54 -8.87 18.86
C LEU A 18 -25.00 -8.94 19.01
N ALA A 19 -24.45 -10.13 18.88
CA ALA A 19 -23.01 -10.32 18.79
C ALA A 19 -22.53 -9.68 17.49
N SER A 20 -21.95 -8.47 17.58
CA SER A 20 -21.26 -7.83 16.46
C SER A 20 -20.00 -8.64 16.14
N HIS A 21 -20.08 -9.47 15.12
CA HIS A 21 -18.89 -10.10 14.57
C HIS A 21 -17.99 -8.99 14.00
N PRO A 22 -16.67 -9.02 14.26
CA PRO A 22 -15.76 -8.06 13.65
C PRO A 22 -15.82 -8.24 12.13
N VAL A 23 -16.38 -7.28 11.44
CA VAL A 23 -16.37 -7.24 9.96
C VAL A 23 -14.94 -6.94 9.57
N LYS A 24 -14.27 -7.92 8.97
CA LYS A 24 -12.91 -7.75 8.42
C LYS A 24 -12.94 -6.77 7.24
N ALA A 25 -11.80 -6.11 6.96
CA ALA A 25 -11.63 -5.30 5.76
C ALA A 25 -12.03 -6.09 4.51
N GLU A 26 -12.84 -5.47 3.68
CA GLU A 26 -13.24 -6.07 2.41
C GLU A 26 -12.09 -6.02 1.42
N VAL A 27 -11.72 -7.18 0.87
CA VAL A 27 -10.75 -7.29 -0.23
C VAL A 27 -11.52 -7.61 -1.49
N LEU A 28 -11.54 -6.64 -2.41
CA LEU A 28 -12.28 -6.74 -3.67
C LEU A 28 -11.35 -7.17 -4.81
N ASP A 29 -11.77 -8.19 -5.57
CA ASP A 29 -11.17 -8.53 -6.86
C ASP A 29 -11.77 -7.62 -7.94
N LYS A 30 -10.93 -6.92 -8.68
CA LYS A 30 -11.33 -5.95 -9.71
C LYS A 30 -10.57 -6.15 -11.01
N THR A 31 -11.19 -5.69 -12.08
CA THR A 31 -10.54 -5.58 -13.40
C THR A 31 -10.85 -4.22 -14.02
N LYS A 32 -9.91 -3.69 -14.81
CA LYS A 32 -10.10 -2.53 -15.66
C LYS A 32 -9.49 -2.77 -17.04
N LYS A 33 -10.13 -2.23 -18.07
CA LYS A 33 -9.54 -2.18 -19.41
C LYS A 33 -8.83 -0.84 -19.59
N ILE A 34 -7.53 -0.90 -19.83
CA ILE A 34 -6.67 0.25 -20.06
C ILE A 34 -6.04 0.10 -21.44
N GLY A 35 -6.46 0.91 -22.42
CA GLY A 35 -5.89 0.86 -23.76
C GLY A 35 -5.91 -0.54 -24.42
N GLY A 36 -6.95 -1.34 -24.18
CA GLY A 36 -7.05 -2.72 -24.69
C GLY A 36 -6.43 -3.79 -23.75
N THR A 37 -5.63 -3.42 -22.79
CA THR A 37 -5.04 -4.33 -21.78
C THR A 37 -6.01 -4.52 -20.62
N THR A 38 -6.26 -5.76 -20.20
CA THR A 38 -7.02 -6.05 -18.98
C THR A 38 -6.06 -6.04 -17.80
N VAL A 39 -6.26 -5.13 -16.86
CA VAL A 39 -5.52 -5.04 -15.62
C VAL A 39 -6.34 -5.70 -14.51
N HIS A 40 -5.80 -6.75 -13.92
CA HIS A 40 -6.35 -7.38 -12.72
C HIS A 40 -5.73 -6.73 -11.49
N TYR A 41 -6.53 -6.42 -10.48
CA TYR A 41 -6.04 -5.81 -9.25
C TYR A 41 -6.96 -6.11 -8.07
N LYS A 42 -6.42 -5.97 -6.87
CA LYS A 42 -7.22 -6.04 -5.64
C LYS A 42 -7.28 -4.69 -4.94
N VAL A 43 -8.39 -4.46 -4.26
CA VAL A 43 -8.60 -3.28 -3.44
C VAL A 43 -8.93 -3.71 -2.02
N VAL A 44 -8.17 -3.23 -1.05
CA VAL A 44 -8.51 -3.33 0.37
C VAL A 44 -9.24 -2.05 0.75
N LEU A 45 -10.49 -2.18 1.19
CA LEU A 45 -11.28 -1.07 1.71
C LEU A 45 -11.21 -1.05 3.24
N PRO A 46 -11.16 0.13 3.86
CA PRO A 46 -11.22 0.24 5.31
C PRO A 46 -12.56 -0.27 5.87
N LYS A 47 -12.54 -0.66 7.14
CA LYS A 47 -13.76 -1.01 7.84
C LYS A 47 -14.75 0.17 7.79
N ASN A 48 -16.01 -0.13 7.49
CA ASN A 48 -17.06 0.88 7.32
C ASN A 48 -16.74 1.93 6.22
N TYR A 49 -16.18 1.48 5.11
CA TYR A 49 -15.93 2.33 3.95
C TYR A 49 -17.17 3.10 3.54
N ASP A 50 -17.02 4.39 3.33
CA ASP A 50 -18.07 5.32 2.87
C ASP A 50 -17.55 6.05 1.61
N ALA A 51 -18.15 5.79 0.46
CA ALA A 51 -17.75 6.39 -0.82
C ALA A 51 -17.86 7.93 -0.83
N GLY A 52 -18.57 8.52 0.14
CA GLY A 52 -18.68 9.97 0.33
C GLY A 52 -17.44 10.61 0.96
N LYS A 53 -16.59 9.81 1.62
CA LYS A 53 -15.41 10.29 2.36
C LYS A 53 -14.11 10.07 1.58
N ALA A 54 -13.13 10.94 1.83
CA ALA A 54 -11.78 10.78 1.32
C ALA A 54 -10.92 9.98 2.31
N TYR A 55 -10.10 9.07 1.78
CA TYR A 55 -9.21 8.20 2.55
C TYR A 55 -7.76 8.34 2.08
N PRO A 56 -6.76 8.17 2.94
CA PRO A 56 -5.40 8.01 2.48
C PRO A 56 -5.28 6.75 1.61
N GLY A 57 -4.50 6.84 0.54
CA GLY A 57 -4.37 5.76 -0.44
C GLY A 57 -2.96 5.20 -0.54
N VAL A 58 -2.85 3.89 -0.72
CA VAL A 58 -1.59 3.20 -1.04
C VAL A 58 -1.75 2.47 -2.37
N LEU A 59 -0.82 2.70 -3.30
CA LEU A 59 -0.60 1.83 -4.44
C LEU A 59 0.52 0.86 -4.08
N GLY A 60 0.16 -0.40 -3.81
CA GLY A 60 1.09 -1.45 -3.44
C GLY A 60 1.51 -2.29 -4.64
N PHE A 61 2.73 -2.83 -4.61
CA PHE A 61 3.22 -3.78 -5.61
C PHE A 61 3.68 -5.08 -4.96
N GLY A 62 3.48 -6.19 -5.65
CA GLY A 62 4.10 -7.45 -5.31
C GLY A 62 5.55 -7.52 -5.78
N GLY A 63 6.37 -8.34 -5.12
CA GLY A 63 7.70 -8.70 -5.59
C GLY A 63 7.67 -9.74 -6.73
N GLY A 64 8.84 -10.23 -7.15
CA GLY A 64 8.95 -11.31 -8.14
C GLY A 64 8.15 -11.04 -9.42
N PRO A 65 7.36 -12.02 -9.92
CA PRO A 65 6.65 -11.90 -11.19
C PRO A 65 5.39 -11.04 -11.13
N GLN A 66 5.06 -10.45 -10.01
CA GLN A 66 3.90 -9.55 -9.80
C GLN A 66 2.54 -10.13 -10.25
N THR A 67 2.37 -11.45 -10.14
CA THR A 67 1.13 -12.17 -10.46
C THR A 67 0.05 -11.96 -9.39
N MET A 68 -1.20 -12.37 -9.66
CA MET A 68 -2.29 -12.27 -8.67
C MET A 68 -2.01 -13.03 -7.37
N ASN A 69 -1.32 -14.18 -7.41
CA ASN A 69 -0.90 -14.89 -6.19
C ASN A 69 0.09 -14.05 -5.34
N VAL A 70 0.95 -13.29 -6.01
CA VAL A 70 1.88 -12.36 -5.34
C VAL A 70 1.14 -11.15 -4.80
N VAL A 71 0.12 -10.67 -5.50
CA VAL A 71 -0.80 -9.62 -5.01
C VAL A 71 -1.48 -10.06 -3.71
N ASP A 72 -2.03 -11.28 -3.67
CA ASP A 72 -2.64 -11.83 -2.46
C ASP A 72 -1.66 -11.89 -1.29
N ASN A 73 -0.44 -12.34 -1.57
CA ASN A 73 0.60 -12.49 -0.55
C ASN A 73 1.01 -11.14 0.04
N VAL A 74 1.30 -10.13 -0.81
CA VAL A 74 1.72 -8.81 -0.31
C VAL A 74 0.60 -8.10 0.43
N ILE A 75 -0.65 -8.23 0.00
CA ILE A 75 -1.81 -7.70 0.72
C ILE A 75 -1.88 -8.32 2.12
N ALA A 76 -1.86 -9.66 2.21
CA ALA A 76 -1.98 -10.36 3.48
C ALA A 76 -0.82 -10.07 4.43
N ARG A 77 0.39 -9.90 3.91
CA ARG A 77 1.59 -9.71 4.73
C ARG A 77 1.85 -8.28 5.17
N ASN A 78 1.62 -7.32 4.26
CA ASN A 78 2.16 -5.98 4.42
C ASN A 78 1.09 -4.90 4.52
N PHE A 79 -0.16 -5.16 4.06
CA PHE A 79 -1.10 -4.05 3.92
C PHE A 79 -2.43 -4.24 4.63
N ARG A 80 -3.05 -5.44 4.58
CA ARG A 80 -4.46 -5.62 4.93
C ARG A 80 -4.82 -5.17 6.33
N ASP A 81 -4.13 -5.70 7.33
CA ASP A 81 -4.52 -5.49 8.74
C ASP A 81 -4.33 -4.03 9.17
N GLU A 82 -3.25 -3.40 8.72
CA GLU A 82 -3.00 -1.99 9.03
C GLU A 82 -3.89 -1.04 8.19
N ALA A 83 -4.20 -1.38 6.95
CA ALA A 83 -5.16 -0.62 6.15
C ALA A 83 -6.55 -0.60 6.81
N GLU A 84 -7.00 -1.77 7.30
CA GLU A 84 -8.26 -1.88 8.05
C GLU A 84 -8.24 -1.03 9.31
N LYS A 85 -7.17 -1.14 10.09
CA LYS A 85 -7.01 -0.50 11.40
C LYS A 85 -6.93 1.03 11.29
N ARG A 86 -6.22 1.53 10.27
CA ARG A 86 -5.89 2.96 10.11
C ARG A 86 -6.76 3.68 9.07
N GLY A 87 -7.66 2.96 8.40
CA GLY A 87 -8.59 3.56 7.45
C GLY A 87 -7.97 3.92 6.10
N TYR A 88 -7.07 3.08 5.56
CA TYR A 88 -6.47 3.28 4.24
C TYR A 88 -7.22 2.51 3.15
N ILE A 89 -7.25 3.06 1.95
CA ILE A 89 -7.56 2.32 0.72
C ILE A 89 -6.24 1.83 0.14
N VAL A 90 -6.10 0.51 -0.06
CA VAL A 90 -4.91 -0.06 -0.70
C VAL A 90 -5.29 -0.70 -2.01
N VAL A 91 -4.60 -0.33 -3.08
CA VAL A 91 -4.77 -0.91 -4.43
C VAL A 91 -3.50 -1.64 -4.81
N VAL A 92 -3.61 -2.90 -5.21
CA VAL A 92 -2.46 -3.71 -5.63
C VAL A 92 -2.76 -4.36 -6.98
N PRO A 93 -2.16 -3.87 -8.09
CA PRO A 93 -2.33 -4.47 -9.40
C PRO A 93 -1.38 -5.66 -9.61
N ALA A 94 -1.81 -6.61 -10.44
CA ALA A 94 -0.94 -7.61 -11.04
C ALA A 94 -0.38 -7.10 -12.36
N ALA A 95 0.84 -7.51 -12.67
CA ALA A 95 1.50 -7.17 -13.91
C ALA A 95 0.70 -7.72 -15.12
N PRO A 96 0.30 -6.87 -16.06
CA PRO A 96 -0.46 -7.32 -17.20
C PRO A 96 0.44 -8.05 -18.21
N ASN A 97 -0.08 -9.11 -18.82
CA ASN A 97 0.62 -9.87 -19.86
C ASN A 97 2.03 -10.34 -19.44
N ASP A 98 2.20 -10.66 -18.15
CA ASP A 98 3.48 -11.07 -17.54
C ASP A 98 4.61 -10.05 -17.71
N GLN A 99 4.29 -8.78 -17.99
CA GLN A 99 5.26 -7.68 -18.10
C GLN A 99 5.37 -6.93 -16.79
N LEU A 100 6.54 -6.99 -16.16
CA LEU A 100 6.81 -6.25 -14.91
C LEU A 100 6.58 -4.74 -15.09
N PHE A 101 6.19 -4.08 -14.01
CA PHE A 101 5.86 -2.65 -14.02
C PHE A 101 7.07 -1.70 -14.19
N PHE A 102 8.21 -2.21 -14.56
CA PHE A 102 9.40 -1.47 -14.99
C PHE A 102 10.00 -2.06 -16.29
N GLU A 103 9.28 -3.00 -16.95
CA GLU A 103 9.69 -3.64 -18.21
C GLU A 103 8.57 -3.61 -19.26
N GLY A 104 7.73 -2.57 -19.24
CA GLY A 104 6.63 -2.38 -20.19
C GLY A 104 5.23 -2.43 -19.56
N GLY A 105 5.04 -3.05 -18.39
CA GLY A 105 3.76 -3.06 -17.67
C GLY A 105 3.34 -1.69 -17.12
N GLU A 106 4.28 -0.76 -16.96
CA GLU A 106 4.04 0.60 -16.45
C GLU A 106 3.16 1.46 -17.36
N ARG A 107 3.03 1.12 -18.62
CA ARG A 107 2.26 1.89 -19.61
C ARG A 107 0.78 2.05 -19.27
N ILE A 108 0.27 1.20 -18.39
CA ILE A 108 -1.12 1.30 -17.91
C ILE A 108 -1.35 2.47 -16.96
N PHE A 109 -0.32 2.92 -16.21
CA PHE A 109 -0.52 3.76 -15.02
C PHE A 109 -1.09 5.15 -15.29
N PRO A 110 -0.76 5.89 -16.36
CA PRO A 110 -1.36 7.19 -16.58
C PRO A 110 -2.90 7.16 -16.58
N GLU A 111 -3.49 6.18 -17.26
CA GLU A 111 -4.95 6.04 -17.30
C GLU A 111 -5.49 5.24 -16.10
N PHE A 112 -4.77 4.23 -15.61
CA PHE A 112 -5.19 3.44 -14.46
C PHE A 112 -5.31 4.31 -13.20
N LEU A 113 -4.32 5.16 -12.91
CA LEU A 113 -4.34 6.08 -11.76
C LEU A 113 -5.50 7.07 -11.86
N LYS A 114 -5.74 7.64 -13.05
CA LYS A 114 -6.88 8.53 -13.29
C LYS A 114 -8.21 7.84 -13.00
N GLN A 115 -8.38 6.60 -13.44
CA GLN A 115 -9.60 5.82 -13.19
C GLN A 115 -9.73 5.41 -11.73
N LEU A 116 -8.64 5.12 -11.02
CA LEU A 116 -8.68 4.86 -9.58
C LEU A 116 -9.15 6.08 -8.78
N LEU A 117 -8.68 7.27 -9.14
CA LEU A 117 -9.11 8.53 -8.51
C LEU A 117 -10.57 8.89 -8.83
N ALA A 118 -11.11 8.39 -9.94
CA ALA A 118 -12.54 8.52 -10.25
C ALA A 118 -13.40 7.54 -9.43
N ASP A 119 -12.88 6.33 -9.15
CA ASP A 119 -13.61 5.30 -8.39
C ASP A 119 -13.53 5.54 -6.87
N TYR A 120 -12.42 6.08 -6.38
CA TYR A 120 -12.15 6.22 -4.95
C TYR A 120 -11.71 7.64 -4.62
N LYS A 121 -12.31 8.22 -3.59
CA LYS A 121 -11.89 9.53 -3.06
C LYS A 121 -10.59 9.36 -2.25
N ILE A 122 -9.46 9.56 -2.91
CA ILE A 122 -8.15 9.55 -2.28
C ILE A 122 -7.79 10.96 -1.82
N GLN A 123 -7.28 11.10 -0.59
CA GLN A 123 -6.85 12.37 -0.02
C GLN A 123 -5.80 13.03 -0.93
N ASP A 124 -5.96 14.33 -1.18
CA ASP A 124 -5.09 15.14 -2.04
C ASP A 124 -4.91 14.60 -3.48
N ASN A 125 -5.72 13.60 -3.88
CA ASN A 125 -5.57 12.85 -5.15
C ASN A 125 -4.17 12.22 -5.31
N LYS A 126 -3.53 11.84 -4.19
CA LYS A 126 -2.18 11.26 -4.18
C LYS A 126 -2.11 10.00 -3.33
N PHE A 127 -1.37 9.04 -3.83
CA PHE A 127 -1.09 7.78 -3.17
C PHE A 127 0.30 7.79 -2.52
N HIS A 128 0.47 7.00 -1.48
CA HIS A 128 1.76 6.41 -1.14
C HIS A 128 2.01 5.25 -2.09
N ILE A 129 3.25 5.05 -2.53
CA ILE A 129 3.58 3.92 -3.40
C ILE A 129 4.63 3.04 -2.72
N ALA A 130 4.39 1.71 -2.69
CA ALA A 130 5.23 0.83 -1.90
C ALA A 130 5.28 -0.60 -2.44
N GLY A 131 6.41 -1.28 -2.23
CA GLY A 131 6.53 -2.69 -2.56
C GLY A 131 7.89 -3.31 -2.21
N PRO A 132 7.93 -4.65 -2.11
CA PRO A 132 9.17 -5.41 -1.93
C PRO A 132 9.81 -5.82 -3.27
N SER A 133 11.15 -5.87 -3.33
CA SER A 133 11.90 -6.44 -4.45
C SER A 133 11.52 -5.80 -5.79
N ASN A 134 11.12 -6.57 -6.81
CA ASN A 134 10.57 -6.02 -8.05
C ASN A 134 9.43 -5.02 -7.82
N GLY A 135 8.66 -5.18 -6.74
CA GLY A 135 7.65 -4.20 -6.33
C GLY A 135 8.24 -2.88 -5.86
N GLY A 136 9.39 -2.90 -5.22
CA GLY A 136 10.13 -1.70 -4.84
C GLY A 136 10.73 -0.97 -6.05
N ILE A 137 11.27 -1.72 -7.01
CA ILE A 137 11.72 -1.17 -8.30
C ILE A 137 10.53 -0.57 -9.06
N ALA A 138 9.41 -1.29 -9.15
CA ALA A 138 8.18 -0.79 -9.77
C ALA A 138 7.67 0.48 -9.09
N ALA A 139 7.74 0.58 -7.75
CA ALA A 139 7.32 1.76 -7.02
C ALA A 139 8.13 3.00 -7.43
N PHE A 140 9.44 2.89 -7.50
CA PHE A 140 10.30 3.97 -7.98
C PHE A 140 10.02 4.33 -9.45
N HIS A 141 9.94 3.33 -10.32
CA HIS A 141 9.75 3.54 -11.75
C HIS A 141 8.41 4.22 -12.05
N VAL A 142 7.32 3.67 -11.53
CA VAL A 142 5.97 4.23 -11.72
C VAL A 142 5.84 5.64 -11.13
N ALA A 143 6.43 5.88 -9.95
CA ALA A 143 6.43 7.21 -9.33
C ALA A 143 7.21 8.23 -10.15
N SER A 144 8.37 7.84 -10.72
CA SER A 144 9.18 8.74 -11.54
C SER A 144 8.51 9.15 -12.87
N LEU A 145 7.66 8.28 -13.42
CA LEU A 145 6.90 8.55 -14.63
C LEU A 145 5.58 9.29 -14.39
N ASN A 146 5.04 9.23 -13.17
CA ASN A 146 3.73 9.78 -12.81
C ASN A 146 3.77 10.59 -11.50
N PRO A 147 4.74 11.52 -11.32
CA PRO A 147 5.04 12.13 -10.02
C PRO A 147 3.89 12.91 -9.38
N GLN A 148 2.94 13.39 -10.18
CA GLN A 148 1.79 14.15 -9.69
C GLN A 148 0.84 13.34 -8.81
N TYR A 149 0.88 12.00 -8.88
CA TYR A 149 -0.02 11.11 -8.17
C TYR A 149 0.55 10.55 -6.86
N PHE A 150 1.79 10.92 -6.48
CA PHE A 150 2.44 10.29 -5.34
C PHE A 150 2.97 11.27 -4.29
N LEU A 151 2.88 10.85 -3.02
CA LEU A 151 3.41 11.56 -1.84
C LEU A 151 4.74 10.98 -1.37
N SER A 152 4.84 9.65 -1.39
CA SER A 152 6.01 8.94 -0.88
C SER A 152 6.29 7.67 -1.65
N ILE A 153 7.54 7.22 -1.61
CA ILE A 153 8.01 5.93 -2.13
C ILE A 153 8.58 5.14 -0.95
N THR A 154 8.11 3.90 -0.77
CA THR A 154 8.66 2.98 0.24
C THR A 154 9.02 1.65 -0.40
N ALA A 155 10.33 1.37 -0.52
CA ALA A 155 10.87 0.14 -1.08
C ALA A 155 11.47 -0.75 0.02
N PHE A 156 11.11 -2.05 0.06
CA PHE A 156 11.53 -2.95 1.13
C PHE A 156 11.85 -4.41 0.67
N PRO A 157 13.00 -4.62 -0.08
CA PRO A 157 13.90 -3.67 -0.67
C PRO A 157 13.48 -3.19 -2.07
N GLY A 158 14.26 -2.28 -2.65
CA GLY A 158 14.08 -1.79 -4.01
C GLY A 158 14.83 -0.47 -4.25
N TYR A 159 14.98 -0.10 -5.49
CA TYR A 159 15.76 1.07 -5.90
C TYR A 159 15.24 1.65 -7.23
N LEU A 160 15.68 2.85 -7.59
CA LEU A 160 15.39 3.48 -8.88
C LEU A 160 16.23 2.81 -9.97
N TRP A 161 15.60 1.96 -10.78
CA TRP A 161 16.26 1.18 -11.83
C TRP A 161 16.90 2.04 -12.91
N GLU A 162 16.15 2.96 -13.47
CA GLU A 162 16.65 3.92 -14.46
C GLU A 162 16.98 5.25 -13.78
N GLU A 163 18.22 5.38 -13.33
CA GLU A 163 18.71 6.55 -12.61
C GLU A 163 19.10 7.68 -13.58
N THR A 164 18.11 8.32 -14.19
CA THR A 164 18.31 9.51 -15.02
C THR A 164 18.08 10.80 -14.24
N PRO A 165 18.69 11.94 -14.63
CA PRO A 165 18.40 13.23 -14.00
C PRO A 165 16.92 13.59 -14.00
N ALA A 166 16.17 13.21 -15.05
CA ALA A 166 14.74 13.45 -15.16
C ALA A 166 13.95 12.64 -14.14
N HIS A 167 14.24 11.34 -13.97
CA HIS A 167 13.57 10.49 -12.99
C HIS A 167 13.87 10.93 -11.56
N ILE A 168 15.12 11.29 -11.25
CA ILE A 168 15.49 11.83 -9.93
C ILE A 168 14.74 13.14 -9.67
N GLN A 169 14.70 14.06 -10.62
CA GLN A 169 13.97 15.32 -10.48
C GLN A 169 12.47 15.10 -10.26
N ALA A 170 11.86 14.13 -10.95
CA ALA A 170 10.44 13.81 -10.83
C ALA A 170 10.05 13.40 -9.40
N ILE A 171 10.88 12.60 -8.72
CA ILE A 171 10.63 12.11 -7.35
C ILE A 171 11.20 13.03 -6.25
N SER A 172 11.82 14.15 -6.60
CA SER A 172 12.62 14.97 -5.67
C SER A 172 11.83 15.57 -4.51
N LYS A 173 10.52 15.69 -4.62
CA LYS A 173 9.64 16.22 -3.56
C LYS A 173 8.95 15.15 -2.73
N MET A 174 9.19 13.87 -3.01
CA MET A 174 8.57 12.75 -2.31
C MET A 174 9.39 12.38 -1.07
N CYS A 175 8.71 11.81 -0.07
CA CYS A 175 9.38 11.12 1.03
C CYS A 175 9.83 9.74 0.52
N ILE A 176 11.12 9.48 0.56
CA ILE A 176 11.70 8.22 0.08
C ILE A 176 12.18 7.40 1.28
N ASN A 177 11.69 6.17 1.40
CA ASN A 177 12.09 5.22 2.43
C ASN A 177 12.57 3.93 1.78
N MET A 178 13.82 3.54 2.06
CA MET A 178 14.46 2.36 1.50
C MET A 178 14.95 1.44 2.62
N PHE A 179 14.47 0.20 2.62
CA PHE A 179 14.83 -0.83 3.60
C PHE A 179 15.50 -2.00 2.87
N VAL A 180 16.53 -2.56 3.47
CA VAL A 180 17.20 -3.76 2.98
C VAL A 180 17.60 -4.65 4.14
N GLY A 181 17.60 -5.96 3.94
CA GLY A 181 18.07 -6.90 4.94
C GLY A 181 19.61 -6.90 5.04
N GLU A 182 20.12 -7.01 6.26
CA GLU A 182 21.58 -7.17 6.49
C GLU A 182 22.14 -8.42 5.77
N LEU A 183 21.32 -9.47 5.67
CA LEU A 183 21.66 -10.75 5.06
C LEU A 183 21.08 -10.91 3.64
N ASP A 184 20.76 -9.80 2.97
CA ASP A 184 20.21 -9.83 1.62
C ASP A 184 21.23 -10.39 0.63
N PRO A 185 21.01 -11.57 0.01
CA PRO A 185 21.94 -12.20 -0.89
C PRO A 185 22.03 -11.54 -2.28
N MET A 186 21.13 -10.58 -2.58
CA MET A 186 21.07 -9.91 -3.89
C MET A 186 22.13 -8.82 -4.05
N GLY A 187 22.86 -8.46 -2.99
CA GLY A 187 23.89 -7.43 -3.03
C GLY A 187 23.36 -6.00 -3.23
N TRP A 188 22.08 -5.75 -2.89
CA TRP A 188 21.44 -4.45 -3.11
C TRP A 188 21.80 -3.40 -2.06
N GLN A 189 22.43 -3.79 -0.96
CA GLN A 189 22.77 -2.87 0.13
C GLN A 189 23.60 -1.68 -0.35
N ASP A 190 24.73 -1.94 -1.00
CA ASP A 190 25.66 -0.89 -1.45
C ASP A 190 25.01 0.00 -2.51
N LEU A 191 24.25 -0.59 -3.45
CA LEU A 191 23.51 0.14 -4.47
C LEU A 191 22.49 1.09 -3.85
N MET A 192 21.65 0.59 -2.94
CA MET A 192 20.61 1.38 -2.29
C MET A 192 21.21 2.48 -1.39
N GLN A 193 22.29 2.17 -0.66
CA GLN A 193 22.99 3.15 0.17
C GLN A 193 23.59 4.28 -0.68
N LYS A 194 24.25 3.94 -1.79
CA LYS A 194 24.79 4.92 -2.75
C LYS A 194 23.68 5.82 -3.27
N GLN A 195 22.57 5.24 -3.74
CA GLN A 195 21.47 5.98 -4.32
C GLN A 195 20.80 6.94 -3.30
N VAL A 196 20.60 6.50 -2.04
CA VAL A 196 20.11 7.39 -0.98
C VAL A 196 21.10 8.54 -0.70
N SER A 197 22.40 8.27 -0.72
CA SER A 197 23.42 9.30 -0.53
C SER A 197 23.38 10.35 -1.65
N GLU A 198 23.16 9.93 -2.89
CA GLU A 198 22.99 10.81 -4.05
C GLU A 198 21.69 11.62 -3.97
N PHE A 199 20.56 11.02 -3.53
CA PHE A 199 19.31 11.72 -3.31
C PHE A 199 19.48 12.81 -2.24
N ARG A 200 20.12 12.49 -1.11
CA ARG A 200 20.40 13.45 -0.03
C ARG A 200 21.30 14.58 -0.48
N ALA A 201 22.32 14.29 -1.29
CA ALA A 201 23.22 15.32 -1.85
C ALA A 201 22.49 16.31 -2.78
N LYS A 202 21.34 15.89 -3.33
CA LYS A 202 20.44 16.75 -4.12
C LYS A 202 19.34 17.43 -3.27
N GLY A 203 19.43 17.36 -1.93
CA GLY A 203 18.48 17.98 -1.01
C GLY A 203 17.16 17.21 -0.87
N MET A 204 17.06 15.97 -1.32
CA MET A 204 15.87 15.14 -1.21
C MET A 204 15.75 14.53 0.19
N THR A 205 14.52 14.32 0.64
CA THR A 205 14.24 13.59 1.88
C THR A 205 14.22 12.09 1.62
N ALA A 206 15.34 11.43 1.89
CA ALA A 206 15.53 10.00 1.65
C ALA A 206 16.10 9.31 2.91
N HIS A 207 15.47 8.21 3.31
CA HIS A 207 15.87 7.39 4.45
C HIS A 207 16.34 6.01 3.97
N TYR A 208 17.40 5.51 4.59
CA TYR A 208 17.95 4.18 4.33
C TYR A 208 18.08 3.42 5.65
N THR A 209 17.56 2.22 5.69
CA THR A 209 17.57 1.36 6.87
C THR A 209 18.03 -0.04 6.50
N VAL A 210 19.09 -0.51 7.16
CA VAL A 210 19.52 -1.90 7.12
C VAL A 210 18.81 -2.65 8.25
N GLU A 211 17.98 -3.61 7.91
CA GLU A 211 17.25 -4.45 8.86
C GLU A 211 18.16 -5.58 9.34
N LYS A 212 18.60 -5.48 10.60
CA LYS A 212 19.59 -6.41 11.18
C LYS A 212 19.07 -7.84 11.22
N GLY A 213 19.90 -8.77 10.76
CA GLY A 213 19.57 -10.21 10.74
C GLY A 213 18.49 -10.59 9.72
N GLN A 214 18.01 -9.66 8.88
CA GLN A 214 16.97 -9.95 7.91
C GLN A 214 17.56 -10.33 6.54
N PRO A 215 16.97 -11.33 5.86
CA PRO A 215 17.29 -11.65 4.46
C PRO A 215 16.59 -10.66 3.50
N HIS A 216 16.54 -11.01 2.20
CA HIS A 216 15.84 -10.23 1.17
C HIS A 216 14.36 -9.96 1.50
N ARG A 217 13.68 -10.93 2.09
CA ARG A 217 12.29 -10.80 2.53
C ARG A 217 12.24 -10.31 3.98
N LEU A 218 11.83 -9.06 4.18
CA LEU A 218 11.85 -8.41 5.49
C LEU A 218 10.62 -8.79 6.35
N GLU A 219 10.83 -9.62 7.39
CA GLU A 219 9.79 -9.94 8.36
C GLU A 219 9.53 -8.78 9.33
N THR A 220 10.50 -7.88 9.49
CA THR A 220 10.39 -6.66 10.30
C THR A 220 9.43 -5.62 9.72
N LEU A 221 8.91 -5.83 8.51
CA LEU A 221 7.92 -4.99 7.84
C LEU A 221 6.66 -5.77 7.41
N ALA A 222 6.41 -6.94 8.05
CA ALA A 222 5.33 -7.83 7.67
C ALA A 222 4.52 -8.31 8.88
N GLY A 223 3.30 -8.79 8.65
CA GLY A 223 2.40 -9.27 9.71
C GLY A 223 2.22 -8.21 10.80
N PRO A 224 2.47 -8.56 12.09
CA PRO A 224 2.29 -7.60 13.19
C PRO A 224 3.25 -6.40 13.13
N ASN A 225 4.31 -6.48 12.33
CA ASN A 225 5.29 -5.40 12.15
C ASN A 225 4.97 -4.49 10.95
N ALA A 226 3.93 -4.79 10.17
CA ALA A 226 3.54 -4.01 9.00
C ALA A 226 3.14 -2.56 9.34
N GLY A 227 2.79 -2.29 10.60
CA GLY A 227 2.49 -0.95 11.11
C GLY A 227 3.59 0.06 10.82
N ARG A 228 4.86 -0.35 10.81
CA ARG A 228 6.01 0.50 10.46
C ARG A 228 5.91 1.12 9.06
N LEU A 229 5.33 0.41 8.09
CA LEU A 229 5.09 0.97 6.75
C LEU A 229 4.06 2.10 6.80
N PHE A 230 2.99 1.90 7.56
CA PHE A 230 1.92 2.90 7.69
C PHE A 230 2.36 4.11 8.51
N ASP A 231 3.23 3.94 9.52
CA ASP A 231 3.84 5.06 10.24
C ASP A 231 4.60 5.99 9.27
N LEU A 232 5.29 5.43 8.27
CA LEU A 232 5.98 6.21 7.23
C LEU A 232 5.00 6.91 6.28
N PHE A 233 3.86 6.27 5.95
CA PHE A 233 2.83 6.90 5.14
C PHE A 233 2.21 8.09 5.88
N GLU A 234 1.90 7.94 7.17
CA GLU A 234 1.39 9.03 8.02
C GLU A 234 2.41 10.18 8.14
N GLN A 235 3.70 9.86 8.35
CA GLN A 235 4.77 10.89 8.37
C GLN A 235 4.84 11.65 7.04
N ALA A 236 4.69 10.96 5.91
CA ALA A 236 4.73 11.60 4.60
C ALA A 236 3.55 12.55 4.37
N GLN A 237 2.38 12.28 4.92
CA GLN A 237 1.22 13.20 4.88
C GLN A 237 1.50 14.50 5.64
N HIS A 238 2.39 14.47 6.63
CA HIS A 238 2.75 15.62 7.47
C HIS A 238 4.12 16.25 7.12
N GLY A 239 4.65 15.99 5.93
CA GLY A 239 5.89 16.60 5.43
C GLY A 239 7.16 15.84 5.75
N CYS A 240 7.12 14.51 5.68
CA CYS A 240 8.30 13.63 5.76
C CYS A 240 9.04 13.61 7.11
N GLY A 241 8.38 13.98 8.18
CA GLY A 241 8.99 13.95 9.52
C GLY A 241 10.06 15.03 9.73
N LYS A 242 9.89 16.18 9.07
CA LYS A 242 10.73 17.38 9.29
C LYS A 242 10.37 18.08 10.59
#